data_6015dec5a8939fbba9366ea9f6ced0ed
#
_entry.id   6015dec5a8939fbba9366ea9f6ced0ed
#
_cell.length_a   1.000
_cell.length_b   1.000
_cell.length_c   1.000
_cell.angle_alpha   90.00
_cell.angle_beta   90.00
_cell.angle_gamma   90.00
#
_symmetry.space_group_name_H-M   'P 1'
#
loop_
_entity.id
_entity.type
_entity.pdbx_description
1 polymer ?
#
loop_
_entity_poly.entity_id
_entity_poly.type
_entity_poly.pdbx_seq_one_letter_code
_entity_poly.pdbx_strand_id
1 'polypeptide(L)'
;MRWNALSHIALSAVLLAIPATTLAQQKVLKYAHFQPARPDQPKHAAALAFKEHVEKATGGTLQVQIYPAGQFGNDAVTMEGLRLGTLEMAVAHDGAIAVVYKPIGVLGIPFLYDSHEHAWRVYDSPWLKEFSDDMIKKTGIRLLGFADNGVRHFTNSKRPVRAPDDMKGLKIRVMPSPVFQTLVSSLGASPSAIVWAELPTALQQKVVDGQENGVTNILAASLYQYQKYITLDGHVWSVHGYVINERFYQGLTAIERKAVEEGTQKAMAIHRKMTSDQDKNAKEILGKVGMEVTVLSPAEIAAFRKLAQPPVKAWAEKEIGKEYVDSLFKAIEATQR
;
A
#
# COMPACT_ATOMS: atom_id res chain seq x y z
N MET A 1 63.36 -57.76 -51.37
CA MET A 1 63.59 -56.54 -50.59
C MET A 1 62.61 -55.45 -51.04
N ARG A 2 61.58 -55.18 -50.25
CA ARG A 2 60.63 -54.07 -50.48
C ARG A 2 60.32 -53.41 -49.15
N TRP A 3 60.74 -52.18 -48.96
CA TRP A 3 60.49 -51.34 -47.86
C TRP A 3 59.13 -50.68 -48.04
N ASN A 4 58.23 -50.86 -47.10
CA ASN A 4 56.97 -50.13 -47.00
C ASN A 4 57.16 -48.93 -46.07
N ALA A 5 57.00 -47.72 -46.62
CA ALA A 5 56.96 -46.48 -45.88
C ALA A 5 55.52 -46.29 -45.32
N LEU A 6 55.39 -46.23 -44.00
CA LEU A 6 54.15 -45.85 -43.30
C LEU A 6 54.13 -44.35 -43.16
N SER A 7 53.14 -43.69 -43.81
CA SER A 7 52.88 -42.28 -43.71
C SER A 7 51.96 -42.05 -42.48
N HIS A 8 52.44 -41.32 -41.48
CA HIS A 8 51.67 -40.88 -40.37
C HIS A 8 50.92 -39.59 -40.76
N ILE A 9 49.59 -39.67 -40.85
CA ILE A 9 48.68 -38.51 -40.95
C ILE A 9 48.38 -38.02 -39.54
N ALA A 10 48.93 -36.88 -39.16
CA ALA A 10 48.58 -36.17 -37.90
C ALA A 10 47.26 -35.43 -38.08
N LEU A 11 46.23 -35.91 -37.43
CA LEU A 11 44.90 -35.26 -37.37
C LEU A 11 44.91 -34.18 -36.29
N SER A 12 45.08 -32.93 -36.69
CA SER A 12 44.99 -31.77 -35.76
C SER A 12 43.55 -31.49 -35.45
N ALA A 13 43.10 -31.85 -34.25
CA ALA A 13 41.79 -31.50 -33.74
C ALA A 13 41.79 -30.02 -33.30
N VAL A 14 41.13 -29.16 -34.07
CA VAL A 14 40.84 -27.77 -33.67
C VAL A 14 39.64 -27.80 -32.68
N LEU A 15 39.93 -27.63 -31.40
CA LEU A 15 38.91 -27.40 -30.37
C LEU A 15 38.33 -25.96 -30.54
N LEU A 16 37.18 -25.86 -31.16
CA LEU A 16 36.35 -24.66 -31.14
C LEU A 16 35.85 -24.45 -29.72
N ALA A 17 36.46 -23.52 -28.98
CA ALA A 17 35.94 -23.05 -27.70
C ALA A 17 34.62 -22.25 -27.95
N ILE A 18 33.50 -22.91 -27.83
CA ILE A 18 32.20 -22.24 -27.79
C ILE A 18 32.16 -21.45 -26.48
N PRO A 19 32.01 -20.11 -26.49
CA PRO A 19 31.82 -19.37 -25.26
C PRO A 19 30.53 -19.88 -24.60
N ALA A 20 30.63 -20.49 -23.43
CA ALA A 20 29.50 -20.82 -22.60
C ALA A 20 28.87 -19.47 -22.16
N THR A 21 27.90 -19.01 -22.92
CA THR A 21 26.99 -17.96 -22.40
C THR A 21 26.30 -18.58 -21.21
N THR A 22 26.78 -18.26 -20.01
CA THR A 22 26.06 -18.51 -18.77
C THR A 22 24.72 -17.80 -18.91
N LEU A 23 23.67 -18.54 -19.26
CA LEU A 23 22.30 -18.07 -19.12
C LEU A 23 22.14 -17.67 -17.64
N ALA A 24 22.11 -16.37 -17.37
CA ALA A 24 21.84 -15.88 -16.03
C ALA A 24 20.52 -16.52 -15.58
N GLN A 25 20.55 -17.23 -14.46
CA GLN A 25 19.36 -17.92 -13.95
C GLN A 25 18.25 -16.87 -13.75
N GLN A 26 17.17 -17.03 -14.52
CA GLN A 26 16.02 -16.15 -14.49
C GLN A 26 15.41 -16.15 -13.08
N LYS A 27 15.36 -14.98 -12.45
CA LYS A 27 14.72 -14.79 -11.16
C LYS A 27 13.26 -14.37 -11.36
N VAL A 28 12.40 -14.77 -10.43
CA VAL A 28 10.99 -14.38 -10.41
C VAL A 28 10.73 -13.52 -9.19
N LEU A 29 10.13 -12.34 -9.41
CA LEU A 29 9.59 -11.44 -8.39
C LEU A 29 8.07 -11.58 -8.41
N LYS A 30 7.50 -12.26 -7.40
CA LYS A 30 6.06 -12.27 -7.18
C LYS A 30 5.65 -10.96 -6.53
N TYR A 31 4.71 -10.25 -7.16
CA TYR A 31 4.21 -8.95 -6.75
C TYR A 31 2.72 -9.05 -6.43
N ALA A 32 2.34 -8.92 -5.16
CA ALA A 32 0.95 -9.03 -4.71
C ALA A 32 0.29 -7.68 -4.45
N HIS A 33 -1.01 -7.57 -4.72
CA HIS A 33 -1.85 -6.45 -4.29
C HIS A 33 -3.32 -6.88 -4.13
N PHE A 34 -4.13 -6.05 -3.43
CA PHE A 34 -5.49 -6.41 -3.02
C PHE A 34 -6.60 -5.82 -3.90
N GLN A 35 -6.29 -5.09 -4.98
CA GLN A 35 -7.30 -4.52 -5.86
C GLN A 35 -7.56 -5.37 -7.12
N PRO A 36 -8.75 -5.24 -7.74
CA PRO A 36 -9.07 -5.92 -8.99
C PRO A 36 -8.04 -5.69 -10.09
N ALA A 37 -7.87 -6.68 -10.96
CA ALA A 37 -6.96 -6.63 -12.11
C ALA A 37 -7.55 -5.80 -13.26
N ARG A 38 -7.73 -4.49 -13.04
CA ARG A 38 -8.26 -3.55 -14.04
C ARG A 38 -7.32 -2.35 -14.18
N PRO A 39 -7.04 -1.89 -15.42
CA PRO A 39 -6.12 -0.77 -15.66
C PRO A 39 -6.59 0.58 -15.07
N ASP A 40 -7.89 0.74 -14.79
CA ASP A 40 -8.47 1.89 -14.12
C ASP A 40 -8.27 1.91 -12.60
N GLN A 41 -7.70 0.81 -12.05
CA GLN A 41 -7.38 0.70 -10.63
C GLN A 41 -5.94 1.13 -10.37
N PRO A 42 -5.70 2.15 -9.53
CA PRO A 42 -4.36 2.73 -9.33
C PRO A 42 -3.27 1.70 -9.02
N LYS A 43 -3.55 0.75 -8.12
CA LYS A 43 -2.57 -0.28 -7.74
C LYS A 43 -2.24 -1.25 -8.87
N HIS A 44 -3.24 -1.62 -9.67
CA HIS A 44 -3.00 -2.54 -10.78
C HIS A 44 -2.26 -1.84 -11.94
N ALA A 45 -2.65 -0.61 -12.27
CA ALA A 45 -1.92 0.21 -13.24
C ALA A 45 -0.45 0.40 -12.83
N ALA A 46 -0.20 0.69 -11.55
CA ALA A 46 1.14 0.80 -10.99
C ALA A 46 1.93 -0.52 -11.08
N ALA A 47 1.29 -1.65 -10.79
CA ALA A 47 1.92 -2.98 -10.90
C ALA A 47 2.31 -3.32 -12.33
N LEU A 48 1.47 -2.98 -13.31
CA LEU A 48 1.78 -3.16 -14.74
C LEU A 48 2.99 -2.31 -15.17
N ALA A 49 3.04 -1.05 -14.76
CA ALA A 49 4.16 -0.15 -15.05
C ALA A 49 5.47 -0.60 -14.37
N PHE A 50 5.38 -1.10 -13.13
CA PHE A 50 6.52 -1.72 -12.44
C PHE A 50 7.05 -2.92 -13.22
N LYS A 51 6.18 -3.85 -13.59
CA LYS A 51 6.53 -5.05 -14.37
C LYS A 51 7.23 -4.69 -15.67
N GLU A 52 6.61 -3.82 -16.46
CA GLU A 52 7.19 -3.39 -17.76
C GLU A 52 8.59 -2.81 -17.59
N HIS A 53 8.76 -1.91 -16.59
CA HIS A 53 10.05 -1.28 -16.35
C HIS A 53 11.10 -2.29 -15.92
N VAL A 54 10.81 -3.13 -14.93
CA VAL A 54 11.77 -4.08 -14.36
C VAL A 54 12.21 -5.10 -15.41
N GLU A 55 11.27 -5.72 -16.12
CA GLU A 55 11.59 -6.72 -17.14
C GLU A 55 12.42 -6.14 -18.29
N LYS A 56 12.08 -4.92 -18.74
CA LYS A 56 12.83 -4.21 -19.77
C LYS A 56 14.23 -3.83 -19.31
N ALA A 57 14.36 -3.23 -18.13
CA ALA A 57 15.64 -2.73 -17.61
C ALA A 57 16.62 -3.86 -17.28
N THR A 58 16.11 -5.05 -16.96
CA THR A 58 16.94 -6.24 -16.65
C THR A 58 17.15 -7.17 -17.85
N GLY A 59 16.64 -6.81 -19.03
CA GLY A 59 16.70 -7.69 -20.21
C GLY A 59 16.03 -9.06 -19.97
N GLY A 60 15.02 -9.11 -19.06
CA GLY A 60 14.27 -10.31 -18.72
C GLY A 60 14.95 -11.25 -17.72
N THR A 61 16.09 -10.89 -17.12
CA THR A 61 16.71 -11.70 -16.06
C THR A 61 15.92 -11.69 -14.75
N LEU A 62 15.14 -10.62 -14.52
CA LEU A 62 14.17 -10.53 -13.44
C LEU A 62 12.75 -10.42 -14.03
N GLN A 63 11.95 -11.49 -13.87
CA GLN A 63 10.55 -11.55 -14.31
C GLN A 63 9.62 -11.15 -13.18
N VAL A 64 8.58 -10.38 -13.47
CA VAL A 64 7.57 -9.96 -12.49
C VAL A 64 6.26 -10.71 -12.72
N GLN A 65 5.80 -11.43 -11.70
CA GLN A 65 4.50 -12.09 -11.69
C GLN A 65 3.55 -11.35 -10.76
N ILE A 66 2.49 -10.76 -11.32
CA ILE A 66 1.51 -9.98 -10.56
C ILE A 66 0.41 -10.90 -10.03
N TYR A 67 0.11 -10.79 -8.73
CA TYR A 67 -0.96 -11.48 -8.01
C TYR A 67 -1.98 -10.45 -7.50
N PRO A 68 -2.97 -10.07 -8.31
CA PRO A 68 -3.96 -9.06 -7.95
C PRO A 68 -5.08 -9.63 -7.06
N ALA A 69 -5.96 -8.74 -6.57
CA ALA A 69 -7.21 -9.08 -5.89
C ALA A 69 -7.05 -10.04 -4.69
N GLY A 70 -5.91 -10.02 -4.01
CA GLY A 70 -5.66 -10.90 -2.86
C GLY A 70 -5.40 -12.37 -3.25
N GLN A 71 -5.04 -12.67 -4.49
CA GLN A 71 -4.75 -14.04 -4.95
C GLN A 71 -3.65 -14.73 -4.15
N PHE A 72 -2.72 -13.97 -3.55
CA PHE A 72 -1.67 -14.53 -2.70
C PHE A 72 -2.17 -14.87 -1.29
N GLY A 73 -3.32 -14.37 -0.89
CA GLY A 73 -3.92 -14.54 0.42
C GLY A 73 -4.43 -13.23 1.03
N ASN A 74 -4.97 -13.31 2.24
CA ASN A 74 -5.37 -12.14 3.02
C ASN A 74 -4.16 -11.35 3.55
N ASP A 75 -4.43 -10.29 4.31
CA ASP A 75 -3.39 -9.41 4.87
C ASP A 75 -2.32 -10.18 5.64
N ALA A 76 -2.72 -11.06 6.56
CA ALA A 76 -1.81 -11.83 7.39
C ALA A 76 -0.95 -12.81 6.57
N VAL A 77 -1.56 -13.55 5.63
CA VAL A 77 -0.85 -14.48 4.73
C VAL A 77 0.14 -13.75 3.84
N THR A 78 -0.25 -12.60 3.29
CA THR A 78 0.61 -11.79 2.41
C THR A 78 1.80 -11.23 3.18
N MET A 79 1.59 -10.66 4.35
CA MET A 79 2.67 -10.07 5.15
C MET A 79 3.61 -11.14 5.72
N GLU A 80 3.07 -12.28 6.13
CA GLU A 80 3.89 -13.41 6.58
C GLU A 80 4.67 -14.02 5.41
N GLY A 81 4.07 -14.10 4.22
CA GLY A 81 4.75 -14.54 3.00
C GLY A 81 5.96 -13.66 2.67
N LEU A 82 5.85 -12.35 2.81
CA LEU A 82 6.97 -11.41 2.69
C LEU A 82 8.05 -11.67 3.75
N ARG A 83 7.66 -11.85 5.02
CA ARG A 83 8.60 -12.12 6.12
C ARG A 83 9.38 -13.41 5.91
N LEU A 84 8.73 -14.46 5.46
CA LEU A 84 9.33 -15.77 5.20
C LEU A 84 10.06 -15.86 3.85
N GLY A 85 9.79 -14.94 2.90
CA GLY A 85 10.38 -14.93 1.56
C GLY A 85 9.69 -15.89 0.57
N THR A 86 8.44 -16.30 0.83
CA THR A 86 7.60 -17.04 -0.14
C THR A 86 6.90 -16.09 -1.11
N LEU A 87 6.85 -14.82 -0.78
CA LEU A 87 6.46 -13.68 -1.61
C LEU A 87 7.59 -12.66 -1.60
N GLU A 88 7.96 -12.14 -2.78
CA GLU A 88 9.06 -11.20 -2.90
C GLU A 88 8.61 -9.77 -2.64
N MET A 89 7.46 -9.32 -3.17
CA MET A 89 7.01 -7.92 -3.07
C MET A 89 5.50 -7.82 -2.94
N ALA A 90 5.03 -6.78 -2.24
CA ALA A 90 3.61 -6.43 -2.20
C ALA A 90 3.40 -4.91 -2.15
N VAL A 91 2.21 -4.48 -2.59
CA VAL A 91 1.65 -3.17 -2.25
C VAL A 91 0.53 -3.39 -1.26
N ALA A 92 0.81 -3.08 0.00
CA ALA A 92 -0.04 -3.37 1.13
C ALA A 92 -0.47 -2.08 1.85
N HIS A 93 -1.73 -2.04 2.30
CA HIS A 93 -2.22 -0.91 3.10
C HIS A 93 -1.63 -0.96 4.52
N ASP A 94 -1.65 0.18 5.19
CA ASP A 94 -1.15 0.37 6.55
C ASP A 94 -1.70 -0.66 7.56
N GLY A 95 -2.99 -1.00 7.48
CA GLY A 95 -3.58 -2.04 8.33
C GLY A 95 -3.01 -3.44 8.09
N ALA A 96 -2.67 -3.79 6.84
CA ALA A 96 -2.00 -5.06 6.54
C ALA A 96 -0.56 -5.06 7.09
N ILE A 97 0.19 -3.98 6.86
CA ILE A 97 1.57 -3.86 7.36
C ILE A 97 1.60 -3.90 8.90
N ALA A 98 0.59 -3.35 9.57
CA ALA A 98 0.49 -3.36 11.03
C ALA A 98 0.45 -4.77 11.65
N VAL A 99 0.07 -5.80 10.88
CA VAL A 99 0.09 -7.20 11.33
C VAL A 99 1.50 -7.65 11.74
N VAL A 100 2.52 -7.19 11.02
CA VAL A 100 3.93 -7.57 11.29
C VAL A 100 4.76 -6.41 11.82
N TYR A 101 4.32 -5.16 11.59
CA TYR A 101 5.05 -3.96 11.99
C TYR A 101 4.12 -2.89 12.56
N LYS A 102 3.84 -3.01 13.88
CA LYS A 102 2.92 -2.12 14.61
C LYS A 102 3.23 -0.62 14.45
N PRO A 103 4.49 -0.16 14.34
CA PRO A 103 4.80 1.27 14.20
C PRO A 103 4.17 1.97 12.99
N ILE A 104 3.79 1.25 11.92
CA ILE A 104 3.06 1.85 10.77
C ILE A 104 1.77 2.55 11.20
N GLY A 105 1.18 2.13 12.32
CA GLY A 105 -0.05 2.69 12.86
C GLY A 105 0.01 4.18 13.24
N VAL A 106 1.21 4.78 13.37
CA VAL A 106 1.36 6.23 13.59
C VAL A 106 0.77 7.05 12.43
N LEU A 107 0.76 6.47 11.21
CA LEU A 107 0.15 7.09 10.03
C LEU A 107 -1.39 7.08 10.06
N GLY A 108 -2.00 6.32 10.97
CA GLY A 108 -3.44 6.32 11.22
C GLY A 108 -3.90 7.41 12.21
N ILE A 109 -2.99 8.23 12.75
CA ILE A 109 -3.38 9.42 13.52
C ILE A 109 -4.17 10.35 12.60
N PRO A 110 -5.37 10.81 12.99
CA PRO A 110 -6.21 11.56 12.08
C PRO A 110 -5.72 13.00 11.87
N PHE A 111 -6.04 13.55 10.68
CA PHE A 111 -5.81 14.96 10.30
C PHE A 111 -4.33 15.39 10.38
N LEU A 112 -3.41 14.54 9.92
CA LEU A 112 -1.97 14.81 9.94
C LEU A 112 -1.52 15.79 8.85
N TYR A 113 -2.17 15.76 7.69
CA TYR A 113 -1.73 16.49 6.50
C TYR A 113 -2.85 17.38 5.97
N ASP A 114 -2.45 18.45 5.25
CA ASP A 114 -3.38 19.41 4.66
C ASP A 114 -3.58 19.20 3.15
N SER A 115 -2.70 18.43 2.50
CA SER A 115 -2.76 18.11 1.08
C SER A 115 -2.01 16.83 0.74
N HIS A 116 -2.27 16.27 -0.46
CA HIS A 116 -1.50 15.15 -1.01
C HIS A 116 -0.01 15.50 -1.11
N GLU A 117 0.29 16.69 -1.61
CA GLU A 117 1.65 17.16 -1.81
C GLU A 117 2.40 17.28 -0.46
N HIS A 118 1.71 17.71 0.62
CA HIS A 118 2.30 17.72 1.96
C HIS A 118 2.59 16.31 2.45
N ALA A 119 1.63 15.40 2.35
CA ALA A 119 1.82 13.99 2.73
C ALA A 119 3.00 13.35 1.96
N TRP A 120 3.09 13.58 0.64
CA TRP A 120 4.18 13.05 -0.18
C TRP A 120 5.54 13.61 0.20
N ARG A 121 5.65 14.90 0.55
CA ARG A 121 6.92 15.46 1.05
C ARG A 121 7.39 14.77 2.32
N VAL A 122 6.47 14.40 3.24
CA VAL A 122 6.80 13.62 4.43
C VAL A 122 7.28 12.22 4.03
N TYR A 123 6.51 11.53 3.17
CA TYR A 123 6.83 10.17 2.74
C TYR A 123 8.12 10.05 1.92
N ASP A 124 8.52 11.12 1.23
CA ASP A 124 9.75 11.16 0.43
C ASP A 124 10.92 11.82 1.19
N SER A 125 10.72 12.17 2.47
CA SER A 125 11.76 12.75 3.35
C SER A 125 12.72 11.69 3.88
N PRO A 126 13.84 12.08 4.51
CA PRO A 126 14.75 11.15 5.19
C PRO A 126 14.08 10.25 6.24
N TRP A 127 12.92 10.68 6.77
CA TRP A 127 12.11 9.90 7.70
C TRP A 127 11.75 8.51 7.14
N LEU A 128 11.45 8.41 5.84
CA LEU A 128 11.15 7.12 5.19
C LEU A 128 12.29 6.11 5.36
N LYS A 129 13.52 6.57 5.19
CA LYS A 129 14.69 5.68 5.31
C LYS A 129 14.84 5.16 6.73
N GLU A 130 14.74 6.03 7.73
CA GLU A 130 14.83 5.67 9.15
C GLU A 130 13.73 4.67 9.53
N PHE A 131 12.51 4.92 9.06
CA PHE A 131 11.36 4.07 9.28
C PHE A 131 11.52 2.70 8.60
N SER A 132 12.03 2.67 7.37
CA SER A 132 12.34 1.42 6.65
C SER A 132 13.44 0.61 7.31
N ASP A 133 14.51 1.27 7.79
CA ASP A 133 15.62 0.60 8.46
C ASP A 133 15.16 -0.08 9.78
N ASP A 134 14.26 0.56 10.53
CA ASP A 134 13.65 -0.04 11.72
C ASP A 134 12.74 -1.23 11.34
N MET A 135 11.94 -1.08 10.30
CA MET A 135 11.08 -2.15 9.80
C MET A 135 11.90 -3.38 9.36
N ILE A 136 13.01 -3.17 8.65
CA ILE A 136 13.93 -4.25 8.25
C ILE A 136 14.44 -5.00 9.48
N LYS A 137 14.94 -4.28 10.49
CA LYS A 137 15.48 -4.88 11.70
C LYS A 137 14.47 -5.74 12.45
N LYS A 138 13.20 -5.33 12.46
CA LYS A 138 12.13 -5.99 13.20
C LYS A 138 11.45 -7.12 12.45
N THR A 139 11.41 -7.04 11.11
CA THR A 139 10.56 -7.92 10.30
C THR A 139 11.27 -8.64 9.15
N GLY A 140 12.44 -8.17 8.73
CA GLY A 140 13.08 -8.62 7.50
C GLY A 140 12.37 -8.13 6.21
N ILE A 141 11.52 -7.10 6.32
CA ILE A 141 10.81 -6.50 5.20
C ILE A 141 11.32 -5.07 5.01
N ARG A 142 11.69 -4.71 3.78
CA ARG A 142 12.09 -3.37 3.36
C ARG A 142 10.88 -2.60 2.86
N LEU A 143 10.72 -1.37 3.29
CA LEU A 143 9.79 -0.41 2.72
C LEU A 143 10.54 0.44 1.67
N LEU A 144 10.09 0.36 0.40
CA LEU A 144 10.67 1.09 -0.71
C LEU A 144 10.06 2.49 -0.89
N GLY A 145 8.85 2.70 -0.38
CA GLY A 145 8.15 3.98 -0.45
C GLY A 145 6.67 3.85 -0.17
N PHE A 146 5.99 5.00 -0.13
CA PHE A 146 4.56 5.09 0.08
C PHE A 146 3.85 5.72 -1.12
N ALA A 147 2.67 5.18 -1.46
CA ALA A 147 1.66 5.84 -2.27
C ALA A 147 0.35 5.93 -1.47
N ASP A 148 -0.67 6.55 -2.06
CA ASP A 148 -1.92 6.81 -1.36
C ASP A 148 -2.84 5.58 -1.37
N ASN A 149 -3.33 5.19 -0.20
CA ASN A 149 -4.54 4.38 -0.07
C ASN A 149 -5.80 5.24 -0.20
N GLY A 150 -5.62 6.53 -0.35
CA GLY A 150 -6.59 7.59 -0.50
C GLY A 150 -6.87 8.34 0.79
N VAL A 151 -7.41 9.55 0.63
CA VAL A 151 -7.98 10.32 1.74
C VAL A 151 -9.26 9.63 2.18
N ARG A 152 -9.32 9.27 3.45
CA ARG A 152 -10.40 8.42 3.98
C ARG A 152 -11.56 9.24 4.49
N HIS A 153 -12.75 8.71 4.22
CA HIS A 153 -14.04 9.34 4.47
C HIS A 153 -15.01 8.34 5.07
N PHE A 154 -15.92 8.79 5.94
CA PHE A 154 -16.96 7.93 6.50
C PHE A 154 -18.10 7.73 5.51
N THR A 155 -18.54 6.47 5.33
CA THR A 155 -19.77 6.12 4.63
C THR A 155 -20.71 5.37 5.55
N ASN A 156 -22.02 5.49 5.33
CA ASN A 156 -23.02 4.71 6.04
C ASN A 156 -24.34 4.61 5.26
N SER A 157 -25.21 3.69 5.68
CA SER A 157 -26.54 3.47 5.09
C SER A 157 -27.69 4.16 5.84
N LYS A 158 -27.42 4.88 6.95
CA LYS A 158 -28.45 5.36 7.88
C LYS A 158 -28.79 6.83 7.72
N ARG A 159 -27.80 7.73 7.71
CA ARG A 159 -27.99 9.18 7.74
C ARG A 159 -26.77 9.96 7.26
N PRO A 160 -26.95 11.20 6.80
CA PRO A 160 -25.84 12.13 6.64
C PRO A 160 -25.12 12.35 7.98
N VAL A 161 -23.80 12.56 7.95
CA VAL A 161 -22.96 12.90 9.10
C VAL A 161 -22.33 14.26 8.85
N ARG A 162 -22.63 15.26 9.68
CA ARG A 162 -22.08 16.62 9.62
C ARG A 162 -21.33 17.02 10.88
N ALA A 163 -21.65 16.37 12.00
CA ALA A 163 -21.01 16.62 13.29
C ALA A 163 -20.60 15.30 13.93
N PRO A 164 -19.62 15.31 14.87
CA PRO A 164 -19.22 14.10 15.61
C PRO A 164 -20.41 13.40 16.28
N ASP A 165 -21.39 14.15 16.77
CA ASP A 165 -22.58 13.59 17.41
C ASP A 165 -23.42 12.72 16.47
N ASP A 166 -23.38 12.96 15.17
CA ASP A 166 -24.07 12.14 14.18
C ASP A 166 -23.46 10.73 14.05
N MET A 167 -22.23 10.55 14.52
CA MET A 167 -21.55 9.24 14.56
C MET A 167 -22.07 8.33 15.66
N LYS A 168 -22.69 8.89 16.71
CA LYS A 168 -23.17 8.13 17.87
C LYS A 168 -24.17 7.04 17.47
N GLY A 169 -23.92 5.81 17.95
CA GLY A 169 -24.76 4.64 17.70
C GLY A 169 -24.58 3.99 16.33
N LEU A 170 -23.74 4.53 15.43
CA LEU A 170 -23.37 3.85 14.20
C LEU A 170 -22.39 2.72 14.49
N LYS A 171 -22.58 1.58 13.82
CA LYS A 171 -21.60 0.49 13.76
C LYS A 171 -20.75 0.68 12.52
N ILE A 172 -19.49 1.02 12.72
CA ILE A 172 -18.57 1.35 11.63
C ILE A 172 -17.50 0.25 11.50
N ARG A 173 -17.44 -0.36 10.33
CA ARG A 173 -16.32 -1.26 10.02
C ARG A 173 -15.04 -0.47 9.86
N VAL A 174 -13.99 -0.99 10.43
CA VAL A 174 -12.60 -0.53 10.20
C VAL A 174 -11.71 -1.70 9.78
N MET A 175 -10.54 -1.39 9.23
CA MET A 175 -9.49 -2.39 9.04
C MET A 175 -9.14 -3.05 10.38
N PRO A 176 -8.59 -4.28 10.40
CA PRO A 176 -8.03 -4.90 11.61
C PRO A 176 -6.82 -4.13 12.14
N SER A 177 -7.03 -2.89 12.57
CA SER A 177 -6.01 -1.97 13.05
C SER A 177 -6.54 -1.21 14.27
N PRO A 178 -5.89 -1.36 15.45
CA PRO A 178 -6.36 -0.74 16.68
C PRO A 178 -6.43 0.78 16.63
N VAL A 179 -5.59 1.46 15.83
CA VAL A 179 -5.63 2.92 15.68
C VAL A 179 -6.96 3.38 15.06
N PHE A 180 -7.48 2.65 14.05
CA PHE A 180 -8.78 2.96 13.45
C PHE A 180 -9.96 2.63 14.38
N GLN A 181 -9.81 1.58 15.20
CA GLN A 181 -10.81 1.29 16.24
C GLN A 181 -10.87 2.42 17.26
N THR A 182 -9.72 2.94 17.70
CA THR A 182 -9.61 4.07 18.62
C THR A 182 -10.23 5.33 18.01
N LEU A 183 -9.95 5.60 16.73
CA LEU A 183 -10.52 6.72 15.98
C LEU A 183 -12.05 6.68 15.98
N VAL A 184 -12.64 5.57 15.57
CA VAL A 184 -14.10 5.42 15.49
C VAL A 184 -14.74 5.51 16.87
N SER A 185 -14.14 4.89 17.90
CA SER A 185 -14.61 4.96 19.28
C SER A 185 -14.56 6.39 19.84
N SER A 186 -13.53 7.16 19.50
CA SER A 186 -13.39 8.55 19.96
C SER A 186 -14.50 9.48 19.44
N LEU A 187 -15.12 9.10 18.31
CA LEU A 187 -16.26 9.80 17.72
C LEU A 187 -17.62 9.30 18.24
N GLY A 188 -17.63 8.35 19.20
CA GLY A 188 -18.84 7.81 19.79
C GLY A 188 -19.55 6.74 18.95
N ALA A 189 -18.94 6.28 17.88
CA ALA A 189 -19.40 5.13 17.08
C ALA A 189 -18.81 3.82 17.61
N SER A 190 -19.41 2.69 17.20
CA SER A 190 -18.94 1.34 17.56
C SER A 190 -18.09 0.76 16.45
N PRO A 191 -16.77 0.57 16.61
CA PRO A 191 -15.93 -0.02 15.59
C PRO A 191 -16.09 -1.53 15.51
N SER A 192 -16.01 -2.08 14.28
CA SER A 192 -15.94 -3.51 14.01
C SER A 192 -14.76 -3.80 13.08
N ALA A 193 -13.77 -4.55 13.56
CA ALA A 193 -12.62 -4.93 12.76
C ALA A 193 -12.99 -6.09 11.83
N ILE A 194 -13.06 -5.82 10.51
CA ILE A 194 -13.40 -6.81 9.48
C ILE A 194 -12.38 -6.69 8.36
N VAL A 195 -11.82 -7.81 7.90
CA VAL A 195 -10.85 -7.84 6.80
C VAL A 195 -11.47 -7.36 5.48
N TRP A 196 -10.62 -6.83 4.58
CA TRP A 196 -11.08 -6.21 3.34
C TRP A 196 -11.98 -7.09 2.49
N ALA A 197 -11.62 -8.37 2.33
CA ALA A 197 -12.36 -9.31 1.48
C ALA A 197 -13.80 -9.58 1.97
N GLU A 198 -14.08 -9.41 3.27
CA GLU A 198 -15.38 -9.64 3.89
C GLU A 198 -16.26 -8.39 3.93
N LEU A 199 -15.67 -7.20 3.68
CA LEU A 199 -16.37 -5.91 3.82
C LEU A 199 -17.65 -5.80 2.96
N PRO A 200 -17.64 -6.12 1.64
CA PRO A 200 -18.85 -6.01 0.83
C PRO A 200 -20.01 -6.86 1.39
N THR A 201 -19.71 -8.09 1.81
CA THR A 201 -20.70 -9.02 2.40
C THR A 201 -21.22 -8.47 3.73
N ALA A 202 -20.35 -7.96 4.61
CA ALA A 202 -20.75 -7.40 5.90
C ALA A 202 -21.68 -6.18 5.74
N LEU A 203 -21.42 -5.32 4.75
CA LEU A 203 -22.29 -4.17 4.42
C LEU A 203 -23.61 -4.64 3.82
N GLN A 204 -23.59 -5.59 2.88
CA GLN A 204 -24.79 -6.16 2.26
C GLN A 204 -25.72 -6.80 3.30
N GLN A 205 -25.15 -7.56 4.24
CA GLN A 205 -25.88 -8.23 5.32
C GLN A 205 -26.22 -7.29 6.49
N LYS A 206 -25.82 -6.02 6.42
CA LYS A 206 -26.06 -5.00 7.47
C LYS A 206 -25.50 -5.41 8.84
N VAL A 207 -24.39 -6.18 8.86
CA VAL A 207 -23.63 -6.48 10.08
C VAL A 207 -23.07 -5.19 10.68
N VAL A 208 -22.71 -4.26 9.80
CA VAL A 208 -22.29 -2.90 10.12
C VAL A 208 -23.14 -1.89 9.36
N ASP A 209 -23.29 -0.69 9.90
CA ASP A 209 -24.05 0.40 9.27
C ASP A 209 -23.23 1.14 8.21
N GLY A 210 -21.91 1.15 8.39
CA GLY A 210 -21.00 1.90 7.56
C GLY A 210 -19.55 1.41 7.64
N GLN A 211 -18.70 2.17 6.96
CA GLN A 211 -17.26 1.96 6.95
C GLN A 211 -16.54 3.30 6.69
N GLU A 212 -15.21 3.31 6.73
CA GLU A 212 -14.39 4.44 6.33
C GLU A 212 -13.36 4.01 5.28
N ASN A 213 -13.14 4.84 4.25
CA ASN A 213 -12.21 4.49 3.16
C ASN A 213 -11.96 5.67 2.21
N GLY A 214 -10.89 5.52 1.41
CA GLY A 214 -10.65 6.38 0.24
C GLY A 214 -11.61 6.07 -0.90
N VAL A 215 -11.85 7.08 -1.76
CA VAL A 215 -12.73 6.99 -2.95
C VAL A 215 -12.38 5.81 -3.84
N THR A 216 -11.08 5.63 -4.11
CA THR A 216 -10.57 4.52 -4.93
C THR A 216 -11.07 3.15 -4.46
N ASN A 217 -11.06 2.91 -3.14
CA ASN A 217 -11.48 1.63 -2.57
C ASN A 217 -13.01 1.47 -2.59
N ILE A 218 -13.75 2.56 -2.35
CA ILE A 218 -15.22 2.58 -2.45
C ILE A 218 -15.65 2.15 -3.86
N LEU A 219 -14.99 2.68 -4.89
CA LEU A 219 -15.24 2.34 -6.29
C LEU A 219 -14.78 0.91 -6.63
N ALA A 220 -13.58 0.52 -6.18
CA ALA A 220 -12.98 -0.77 -6.50
C ALA A 220 -13.83 -1.96 -6.03
N ALA A 221 -14.42 -1.86 -4.84
CA ALA A 221 -15.29 -2.88 -4.26
C ALA A 221 -16.79 -2.57 -4.41
N SER A 222 -17.15 -1.54 -5.19
CA SER A 222 -18.54 -1.12 -5.44
C SER A 222 -19.34 -0.90 -4.14
N LEU A 223 -18.69 -0.36 -3.09
CA LEU A 223 -19.30 -0.19 -1.77
C LEU A 223 -20.49 0.77 -1.80
N TYR A 224 -20.55 1.67 -2.78
CA TYR A 224 -21.68 2.58 -3.03
C TYR A 224 -23.01 1.83 -3.26
N GLN A 225 -23.00 0.56 -3.63
CA GLN A 225 -24.21 -0.24 -3.76
C GLN A 225 -24.87 -0.51 -2.40
N TYR A 226 -24.11 -0.46 -1.31
CA TYR A 226 -24.56 -0.76 0.06
C TYR A 226 -24.55 0.48 0.97
N GLN A 227 -23.96 1.60 0.52
CA GLN A 227 -23.72 2.80 1.31
C GLN A 227 -24.36 4.01 0.64
N LYS A 228 -25.43 4.52 1.25
CA LYS A 228 -26.17 5.65 0.71
C LYS A 228 -25.46 6.99 0.94
N TYR A 229 -24.88 7.17 2.12
CA TYR A 229 -24.30 8.44 2.55
C TYR A 229 -22.79 8.37 2.61
N ILE A 230 -22.13 9.45 2.16
CA ILE A 230 -20.71 9.68 2.40
C ILE A 230 -20.48 11.09 2.93
N THR A 231 -19.61 11.20 3.93
CA THR A 231 -19.14 12.48 4.46
C THR A 231 -17.67 12.65 4.08
N LEU A 232 -17.40 13.68 3.26
CA LEU A 232 -16.04 14.02 2.84
C LEU A 232 -15.37 14.83 3.97
N ASP A 233 -14.92 14.13 4.99
CA ASP A 233 -14.28 14.68 6.19
C ASP A 233 -12.75 14.59 6.17
N GLY A 234 -12.18 13.71 5.34
CA GLY A 234 -10.73 13.57 5.16
C GLY A 234 -9.97 13.23 6.43
N HIS A 235 -10.55 12.41 7.29
CA HIS A 235 -10.03 12.16 8.64
C HIS A 235 -8.67 11.46 8.67
N VAL A 236 -8.31 10.63 7.69
CA VAL A 236 -6.99 9.96 7.61
C VAL A 236 -6.48 9.94 6.18
N TRP A 237 -5.20 10.23 6.01
CA TRP A 237 -4.43 10.05 4.79
C TRP A 237 -3.72 8.71 4.87
N SER A 238 -4.43 7.65 4.46
CA SER A 238 -3.93 6.28 4.56
C SER A 238 -2.96 5.97 3.43
N VAL A 239 -2.01 5.09 3.70
CA VAL A 239 -0.93 4.76 2.77
C VAL A 239 -1.01 3.34 2.23
N HIS A 240 -0.40 3.15 1.05
CA HIS A 240 0.07 1.86 0.57
C HIS A 240 1.59 1.85 0.61
N GLY A 241 2.16 0.93 1.40
CA GLY A 241 3.59 0.65 1.38
C GLY A 241 3.95 -0.27 0.22
N TYR A 242 4.98 0.11 -0.54
CA TYR A 242 5.68 -0.76 -1.46
C TYR A 242 6.73 -1.52 -0.66
N VAL A 243 6.45 -2.77 -0.34
CA VAL A 243 7.25 -3.57 0.59
C VAL A 243 7.85 -4.79 -0.11
N ILE A 244 9.12 -5.10 0.18
CA ILE A 244 9.87 -6.19 -0.43
C ILE A 244 10.58 -7.00 0.66
N ASN A 245 10.70 -8.32 0.47
CA ASN A 245 11.51 -9.17 1.33
C ASN A 245 12.96 -8.74 1.27
N GLU A 246 13.57 -8.43 2.42
CA GLU A 246 14.93 -7.89 2.50
C GLU A 246 15.97 -8.84 1.95
N ARG A 247 15.86 -10.15 2.23
CA ARG A 247 16.82 -11.14 1.74
C ARG A 247 16.79 -11.23 0.21
N PHE A 248 15.59 -11.22 -0.38
CA PHE A 248 15.44 -11.19 -1.84
C PHE A 248 16.06 -9.94 -2.43
N TYR A 249 15.76 -8.77 -1.86
CA TYR A 249 16.31 -7.47 -2.31
C TYR A 249 17.84 -7.44 -2.25
N GLN A 250 18.44 -7.95 -1.19
CA GLN A 250 19.92 -8.04 -1.07
C GLN A 250 20.52 -9.05 -2.04
N GLY A 251 19.80 -10.09 -2.44
CA GLY A 251 20.21 -11.08 -3.45
C GLY A 251 20.09 -10.61 -4.89
N LEU A 252 19.56 -9.39 -5.15
CA LEU A 252 19.52 -8.80 -6.47
C LEU A 252 20.91 -8.28 -6.89
N THR A 253 21.23 -8.42 -8.17
CA THR A 253 22.39 -7.74 -8.77
C THR A 253 22.19 -6.22 -8.72
N ALA A 254 23.26 -5.44 -8.92
CA ALA A 254 23.16 -3.98 -8.95
C ALA A 254 22.18 -3.48 -10.04
N ILE A 255 22.13 -4.14 -11.20
CA ILE A 255 21.20 -3.80 -12.30
C ILE A 255 19.75 -4.11 -11.88
N GLU A 256 19.50 -5.31 -11.35
CA GLU A 256 18.17 -5.72 -10.91
C GLU A 256 17.66 -4.83 -9.79
N ARG A 257 18.51 -4.51 -8.80
CA ARG A 257 18.17 -3.62 -7.68
C ARG A 257 17.78 -2.23 -8.16
N LYS A 258 18.61 -1.64 -9.04
CA LYS A 258 18.31 -0.35 -9.66
C LYS A 258 16.98 -0.39 -10.42
N ALA A 259 16.73 -1.45 -11.20
CA ALA A 259 15.48 -1.62 -11.93
C ALA A 259 14.26 -1.70 -11.00
N VAL A 260 14.38 -2.38 -9.86
CA VAL A 260 13.31 -2.45 -8.83
C VAL A 260 13.08 -1.08 -8.20
N GLU A 261 14.13 -0.33 -7.85
CA GLU A 261 14.02 1.01 -7.28
C GLU A 261 13.36 1.99 -8.26
N GLU A 262 13.85 2.08 -9.50
CA GLU A 262 13.28 2.95 -10.55
C GLU A 262 11.85 2.54 -10.93
N GLY A 263 11.60 1.22 -11.02
CA GLY A 263 10.26 0.67 -11.27
C GLY A 263 9.28 1.05 -10.15
N THR A 264 9.73 1.00 -8.89
CA THR A 264 8.93 1.44 -7.74
C THR A 264 8.61 2.93 -7.81
N GLN A 265 9.57 3.79 -8.15
CA GLN A 265 9.32 5.23 -8.30
C GLN A 265 8.28 5.51 -9.39
N LYS A 266 8.39 4.86 -10.55
CA LYS A 266 7.40 4.99 -11.64
C LYS A 266 6.02 4.51 -11.22
N ALA A 267 5.95 3.36 -10.56
CA ALA A 267 4.70 2.80 -10.04
C ALA A 267 4.04 3.73 -9.01
N MET A 268 4.81 4.26 -8.06
CA MET A 268 4.31 5.21 -7.06
C MET A 268 3.79 6.50 -7.69
N ALA A 269 4.48 7.04 -8.71
CA ALA A 269 4.03 8.24 -9.40
C ALA A 269 2.65 8.04 -10.06
N ILE A 270 2.44 6.92 -10.76
CA ILE A 270 1.15 6.55 -11.36
C ILE A 270 0.09 6.36 -10.26
N HIS A 271 0.41 5.62 -9.21
CA HIS A 271 -0.49 5.32 -8.12
C HIS A 271 -0.95 6.61 -7.42
N ARG A 272 -0.01 7.49 -7.02
CA ARG A 272 -0.28 8.79 -6.39
C ARG A 272 -1.16 9.67 -7.28
N LYS A 273 -0.78 9.80 -8.56
CA LYS A 273 -1.56 10.62 -9.52
C LYS A 273 -3.01 10.11 -9.66
N MET A 274 -3.20 8.83 -9.93
CA MET A 274 -4.54 8.28 -10.15
C MET A 274 -5.41 8.39 -8.89
N THR A 275 -4.84 8.15 -7.70
CA THR A 275 -5.57 8.26 -6.43
C THR A 275 -5.92 9.72 -6.12
N SER A 276 -4.96 10.65 -6.24
CA SER A 276 -5.22 12.07 -5.98
C SER A 276 -6.23 12.67 -6.96
N ASP A 277 -6.22 12.24 -8.22
CA ASP A 277 -7.22 12.67 -9.21
C ASP A 277 -8.64 12.21 -8.81
N GLN A 278 -8.78 10.99 -8.29
CA GLN A 278 -10.07 10.49 -7.79
C GLN A 278 -10.50 11.22 -6.51
N ASP A 279 -9.60 11.49 -5.59
CA ASP A 279 -9.90 12.21 -4.35
C ASP A 279 -10.32 13.67 -4.64
N LYS A 280 -9.63 14.36 -5.56
CA LYS A 280 -9.99 15.72 -6.01
C LYS A 280 -11.38 15.79 -6.63
N ASN A 281 -11.82 14.72 -7.29
CA ASN A 281 -13.13 14.63 -7.95
C ASN A 281 -14.15 13.80 -7.15
N ALA A 282 -13.89 13.54 -5.87
CA ALA A 282 -14.68 12.64 -5.01
C ALA A 282 -16.17 12.95 -5.01
N LYS A 283 -16.55 14.23 -4.85
CA LYS A 283 -17.95 14.66 -4.83
C LYS A 283 -18.70 14.29 -6.12
N GLU A 284 -18.09 14.58 -7.26
CA GLU A 284 -18.68 14.31 -8.56
C GLU A 284 -18.77 12.81 -8.83
N ILE A 285 -17.66 12.09 -8.63
CA ILE A 285 -17.56 10.66 -8.91
C ILE A 285 -18.57 9.87 -8.06
N LEU A 286 -18.63 10.14 -6.75
CA LEU A 286 -19.51 9.42 -5.83
C LEU A 286 -20.98 9.83 -6.01
N GLY A 287 -21.24 11.07 -6.34
CA GLY A 287 -22.60 11.52 -6.72
C GLY A 287 -23.11 10.82 -7.97
N LYS A 288 -22.26 10.61 -9.00
CA LYS A 288 -22.63 9.89 -10.22
C LYS A 288 -22.99 8.42 -10.00
N VAL A 289 -22.40 7.78 -8.99
CA VAL A 289 -22.75 6.39 -8.61
C VAL A 289 -23.90 6.31 -7.59
N GLY A 290 -24.58 7.44 -7.32
CA GLY A 290 -25.82 7.49 -6.54
C GLY A 290 -25.65 7.71 -5.03
N MET A 291 -24.44 8.06 -4.55
CA MET A 291 -24.26 8.40 -3.14
C MET A 291 -24.71 9.84 -2.84
N GLU A 292 -25.28 10.04 -1.68
CA GLU A 292 -25.56 11.38 -1.11
C GLU A 292 -24.27 11.89 -0.44
N VAL A 293 -23.65 12.91 -1.06
CA VAL A 293 -22.34 13.41 -0.67
C VAL A 293 -22.47 14.63 0.23
N THR A 294 -22.03 14.52 1.48
CA THR A 294 -21.87 15.62 2.43
C THR A 294 -20.44 16.15 2.36
N VAL A 295 -20.27 17.42 2.03
CA VAL A 295 -19.00 18.12 2.12
C VAL A 295 -18.98 18.93 3.40
N LEU A 296 -17.98 18.73 4.25
CA LEU A 296 -17.83 19.46 5.48
C LEU A 296 -17.12 20.80 5.26
N SER A 297 -17.57 21.82 5.99
CA SER A 297 -16.84 23.09 6.11
C SER A 297 -15.57 22.91 6.97
N PRO A 298 -14.61 23.84 6.89
CA PRO A 298 -13.42 23.81 7.75
C PRO A 298 -13.75 23.78 9.25
N ALA A 299 -14.83 24.46 9.67
CA ALA A 299 -15.27 24.45 11.07
C ALA A 299 -15.82 23.09 11.51
N GLU A 300 -16.60 22.40 10.63
CA GLU A 300 -17.08 21.04 10.88
C GLU A 300 -15.90 20.05 10.96
N ILE A 301 -14.93 20.14 10.04
CA ILE A 301 -13.70 19.32 10.07
C ILE A 301 -12.91 19.55 11.37
N ALA A 302 -12.78 20.81 11.80
CA ALA A 302 -12.11 21.15 13.06
C ALA A 302 -12.78 20.53 14.29
N ALA A 303 -14.12 20.38 14.28
CA ALA A 303 -14.85 19.70 15.35
C ALA A 303 -14.49 18.20 15.42
N PHE A 304 -14.41 17.50 14.28
CA PHE A 304 -13.94 16.11 14.22
C PHE A 304 -12.48 15.99 14.68
N ARG A 305 -11.58 16.87 14.18
CA ARG A 305 -10.17 16.90 14.58
C ARG A 305 -10.01 17.05 16.08
N LYS A 306 -10.71 18.01 16.68
CA LYS A 306 -10.65 18.31 18.11
C LYS A 306 -11.03 17.10 18.97
N LEU A 307 -12.01 16.32 18.53
CA LEU A 307 -12.51 15.17 19.29
C LEU A 307 -11.66 13.92 19.05
N ALA A 308 -11.21 13.67 17.80
CA ALA A 308 -10.58 12.42 17.42
C ALA A 308 -9.04 12.43 17.55
N GLN A 309 -8.36 13.51 17.19
CA GLN A 309 -6.90 13.51 17.10
C GLN A 309 -6.19 13.33 18.47
N PRO A 310 -6.57 14.04 19.56
CA PRO A 310 -5.87 13.90 20.83
C PRO A 310 -5.92 12.49 21.42
N PRO A 311 -7.07 11.79 21.53
CA PRO A 311 -7.12 10.44 22.09
C PRO A 311 -6.41 9.42 21.19
N VAL A 312 -6.46 9.56 19.86
CA VAL A 312 -5.76 8.66 18.96
C VAL A 312 -4.23 8.86 19.03
N LYS A 313 -3.77 10.13 19.12
CA LYS A 313 -2.35 10.43 19.33
C LYS A 313 -1.85 9.86 20.66
N ALA A 314 -2.57 10.08 21.75
CA ALA A 314 -2.21 9.54 23.06
C ALA A 314 -2.18 8.00 23.07
N TRP A 315 -3.12 7.38 22.39
CA TRP A 315 -3.12 5.93 22.20
C TRP A 315 -1.87 5.48 21.42
N ALA A 316 -1.53 6.17 20.33
CA ALA A 316 -0.33 5.83 19.53
C ALA A 316 0.96 6.00 20.34
N GLU A 317 1.09 7.06 21.12
CA GLU A 317 2.24 7.29 22.01
C GLU A 317 2.40 6.16 23.04
N LYS A 318 1.28 5.69 23.61
CA LYS A 318 1.29 4.62 24.62
C LYS A 318 1.55 3.24 24.01
N GLU A 319 0.85 2.90 22.93
CA GLU A 319 0.77 1.53 22.41
C GLU A 319 1.76 1.24 21.29
N ILE A 320 2.20 2.25 20.56
CA ILE A 320 3.19 2.13 19.47
C ILE A 320 4.56 2.57 19.99
N GLY A 321 4.62 3.71 20.64
CA GLY A 321 5.83 4.32 21.18
C GLY A 321 5.88 5.82 20.86
N LYS A 322 6.20 6.61 21.89
CA LYS A 322 6.29 8.06 21.77
C LYS A 322 7.34 8.49 20.73
N GLU A 323 8.43 7.75 20.63
CA GLU A 323 9.53 8.00 19.68
C GLU A 323 9.07 7.95 18.21
N TYR A 324 8.17 7.03 17.86
CA TYR A 324 7.61 6.96 16.50
C TYR A 324 6.68 8.11 16.19
N VAL A 325 5.85 8.51 17.17
CA VAL A 325 4.95 9.65 17.04
C VAL A 325 5.76 10.94 16.89
N ASP A 326 6.74 11.17 17.77
CA ASP A 326 7.60 12.37 17.73
C ASP A 326 8.40 12.45 16.42
N SER A 327 8.95 11.31 15.94
CA SER A 327 9.68 11.25 14.68
C SER A 327 8.82 11.65 13.49
N LEU A 328 7.58 11.13 13.43
CA LEU A 328 6.62 11.50 12.38
C LEU A 328 6.25 12.99 12.44
N PHE A 329 5.90 13.50 13.63
CA PHE A 329 5.51 14.90 13.79
C PHE A 329 6.65 15.85 13.44
N LYS A 330 7.89 15.50 13.80
CA LYS A 330 9.10 16.26 13.38
C LYS A 330 9.25 16.28 11.84
N ALA A 331 9.00 15.15 11.16
CA ALA A 331 9.05 15.09 9.70
C ALA A 331 7.93 15.93 9.05
N ILE A 332 6.72 15.91 9.63
CA ILE A 332 5.59 16.74 9.19
C ILE A 332 5.96 18.23 9.32
N GLU A 333 6.46 18.66 10.47
CA GLU A 333 6.86 20.05 10.72
C GLU A 333 7.97 20.51 9.76
N ALA A 334 8.97 19.68 9.52
CA ALA A 334 10.09 19.98 8.62
C ALA A 334 9.68 20.12 7.15
N THR A 335 8.50 19.60 6.76
CA THR A 335 8.01 19.54 5.37
C THR A 335 6.78 20.40 5.11
N GLN A 336 6.37 21.24 6.05
CA GLN A 336 5.19 22.12 5.95
C GLN A 336 5.29 23.23 4.89
N ARG A 337 6.46 23.47 4.28
CA ARG A 337 6.72 24.56 3.32
C ARG A 337 6.40 24.19 1.89
#